data_72a09a31f5d0f6bf587dca60483954f4
#
_entry.id   72a09a31f5d0f6bf587dca60483954f4
#
_cell.length_a   1.000
_cell.length_b   1.000
_cell.length_c   1.000
_cell.angle_alpha   90.00
_cell.angle_beta   90.00
_cell.angle_gamma   90.00
#
_symmetry.space_group_name_H-M   'P 1'
#
loop_
_entity.id
_entity.type
_entity.pdbx_description
1 polymer ?
#
loop_
_entity_poly.entity_id
_entity_poly.type
_entity_poly.pdbx_seq_one_letter_code
_entity_poly.pdbx_strand_id
1 'polypeptide(L)'
;MDPSSSISLASLFADFGMILFALLLVLLNGFFVAAEFAMVKLRSTRVESIAEQHGWRGSILRTVHSQLDAYLSACQLGITLASLGLGWVGEPAFAHLLEPLLAAVGVQSPEIIKAISFFSAFFVISYLHIVVGELAPKSWAIRKPELLSLWTAVPLYLFYWLMYPAIYLLNASANAILRIAGQGEPGPHHEHHYSREELKLILHSSRGQDPSDQGM
;
A
#
# COMPACT_ATOMS: atom_id res chain seq x y z
N MET A 1 34.01 -6.50 -36.49
CA MET A 1 33.52 -6.58 -35.10
C MET A 1 33.97 -5.31 -34.44
N ASP A 2 33.08 -4.34 -34.29
CA ASP A 2 33.41 -3.02 -33.79
C ASP A 2 33.20 -3.04 -32.24
N PRO A 3 34.25 -2.84 -31.43
CA PRO A 3 34.15 -2.91 -29.98
C PRO A 3 33.88 -1.54 -29.37
N SER A 4 33.11 -0.73 -30.03
CA SER A 4 32.69 0.59 -29.54
C SER A 4 31.18 0.68 -29.44
N SER A 5 30.54 -0.20 -28.66
CA SER A 5 29.27 0.18 -28.05
C SER A 5 29.59 1.23 -26.97
N SER A 6 29.96 2.43 -27.43
CA SER A 6 30.02 3.61 -26.56
C SER A 6 28.67 3.69 -25.85
N ILE A 7 28.70 3.47 -24.55
CA ILE A 7 27.54 3.76 -23.69
C ILE A 7 27.15 5.18 -24.05
N SER A 8 26.05 5.32 -24.79
CA SER A 8 25.56 6.63 -25.21
C SER A 8 25.06 7.35 -23.97
N LEU A 9 25.41 8.62 -23.83
CA LEU A 9 24.82 9.45 -22.75
C LEU A 9 23.29 9.35 -22.74
N ALA A 10 22.68 9.18 -23.92
CA ALA A 10 21.22 8.98 -24.03
C ALA A 10 20.74 7.65 -23.40
N SER A 11 21.49 6.55 -23.55
CA SER A 11 21.13 5.28 -22.89
C SER A 11 21.30 5.36 -21.38
N LEU A 12 22.34 6.01 -20.89
CA LEU A 12 22.53 6.24 -19.44
C LEU A 12 21.40 7.07 -18.83
N PHE A 13 20.93 8.13 -19.53
CA PHE A 13 19.79 8.91 -19.06
C PHE A 13 18.49 8.09 -19.08
N ALA A 14 18.29 7.23 -20.08
CA ALA A 14 17.11 6.36 -20.14
C ALA A 14 17.11 5.33 -19.01
N ASP A 15 18.24 4.67 -18.74
CA ASP A 15 18.38 3.69 -17.66
C ASP A 15 18.20 4.34 -16.29
N PHE A 16 18.81 5.52 -16.07
CA PHE A 16 18.61 6.30 -14.86
C PHE A 16 17.14 6.71 -14.67
N GLY A 17 16.48 7.13 -15.75
CA GLY A 17 15.04 7.46 -15.74
C GLY A 17 14.16 6.26 -15.36
N MET A 18 14.46 5.08 -15.89
CA MET A 18 13.73 3.85 -15.56
C MET A 18 13.92 3.46 -14.08
N ILE A 19 15.13 3.59 -13.54
CA ILE A 19 15.39 3.32 -12.13
C ILE A 19 14.65 4.30 -11.23
N LEU A 20 14.71 5.59 -11.56
CA LEU A 20 13.99 6.61 -10.81
C LEU A 20 12.48 6.35 -10.82
N PHE A 21 11.95 5.93 -11.97
CA PHE A 21 10.55 5.56 -12.11
C PHE A 21 10.20 4.29 -11.28
N ALA A 22 11.07 3.28 -11.28
CA ALA A 22 10.90 2.10 -10.45
C ALA A 22 10.88 2.46 -8.94
N LEU A 23 11.81 3.33 -8.50
CA LEU A 23 11.83 3.81 -7.12
C LEU A 23 10.58 4.64 -6.78
N LEU A 24 10.07 5.44 -7.71
CA LEU A 24 8.81 6.16 -7.53
C LEU A 24 7.64 5.19 -7.36
N LEU A 25 7.60 4.08 -8.10
CA LEU A 25 6.57 3.05 -7.94
C LEU A 25 6.66 2.35 -6.57
N VAL A 26 7.87 2.08 -6.07
CA VAL A 26 8.06 1.56 -4.70
C VAL A 26 7.51 2.54 -3.66
N LEU A 27 7.80 3.83 -3.79
CA LEU A 27 7.29 4.86 -2.87
C LEU A 27 5.77 5.03 -2.99
N LEU A 28 5.23 4.94 -4.20
CA LEU A 28 3.79 4.99 -4.44
C LEU A 28 3.08 3.78 -3.81
N ASN A 29 3.66 2.59 -3.93
CA ASN A 29 3.19 1.40 -3.22
C ASN A 29 3.18 1.64 -1.70
N GLY A 30 4.28 2.14 -1.15
CA GLY A 30 4.40 2.49 0.26
C GLY A 30 3.39 3.53 0.73
N PHE A 31 3.06 4.50 -0.13
CA PHE A 31 2.01 5.47 0.15
C PHE A 31 0.64 4.80 0.33
N PHE A 32 0.23 3.91 -0.60
CA PHE A 32 -1.06 3.23 -0.51
C PHE A 32 -1.11 2.25 0.66
N VAL A 33 -0.03 1.52 0.93
CA VAL A 33 0.09 0.66 2.12
C VAL A 33 -0.03 1.47 3.42
N ALA A 34 0.66 2.61 3.51
CA ALA A 34 0.56 3.48 4.67
C ALA A 34 -0.86 4.05 4.84
N ALA A 35 -1.51 4.45 3.75
CA ALA A 35 -2.88 4.96 3.77
C ALA A 35 -3.85 3.88 4.27
N GLU A 36 -3.79 2.67 3.70
CA GLU A 36 -4.64 1.54 4.08
C GLU A 36 -4.52 1.23 5.58
N PHE A 37 -3.30 0.99 6.06
CA PHE A 37 -3.08 0.61 7.46
C PHE A 37 -3.37 1.75 8.44
N ALA A 38 -3.12 3.01 8.07
CA ALA A 38 -3.46 4.15 8.90
C ALA A 38 -4.99 4.30 9.05
N MET A 39 -5.74 4.19 7.95
CA MET A 39 -7.20 4.28 7.96
C MET A 39 -7.85 3.17 8.79
N VAL A 40 -7.40 1.92 8.60
CA VAL A 40 -7.90 0.77 9.37
C VAL A 40 -7.57 0.88 10.86
N LYS A 41 -6.39 1.43 11.21
CA LYS A 41 -5.94 1.55 12.60
C LYS A 41 -6.54 2.74 13.32
N LEU A 42 -7.03 3.73 12.60
CA LEU A 42 -7.62 4.95 13.17
C LEU A 42 -8.99 4.63 13.79
N ARG A 43 -9.17 4.96 15.06
CA ARG A 43 -10.46 4.78 15.75
C ARG A 43 -11.46 5.84 15.33
N SER A 44 -12.72 5.46 15.10
CA SER A 44 -13.80 6.37 14.71
C SER A 44 -13.97 7.56 15.67
N THR A 45 -13.78 7.32 16.98
CA THR A 45 -13.83 8.38 18.02
C THR A 45 -12.73 9.43 17.84
N ARG A 46 -11.59 9.08 17.24
CA ARG A 46 -10.48 10.02 17.00
C ARG A 46 -10.68 10.82 15.72
N VAL A 47 -11.38 10.25 14.73
CA VAL A 47 -11.67 10.93 13.45
C VAL A 47 -12.39 12.25 13.68
N GLU A 48 -13.41 12.27 14.54
CA GLU A 48 -14.19 13.46 14.85
C GLU A 48 -13.34 14.56 15.47
N SER A 49 -12.55 14.21 16.47
CA SER A 49 -11.61 15.15 17.12
C SER A 49 -10.56 15.72 16.14
N ILE A 50 -10.03 14.88 15.22
CA ILE A 50 -9.07 15.32 14.20
C ILE A 50 -9.76 16.21 13.17
N ALA A 51 -11.00 15.88 12.79
CA ALA A 51 -11.78 16.65 11.82
C ALA A 51 -12.04 18.08 12.30
N GLU A 52 -12.40 18.25 13.56
CA GLU A 52 -12.62 19.56 14.17
C GLU A 52 -11.33 20.42 14.22
N GLN A 53 -10.17 19.80 14.45
CA GLN A 53 -8.90 20.50 14.59
C GLN A 53 -8.24 20.89 13.27
N HIS A 54 -8.52 20.17 12.17
CA HIS A 54 -7.78 20.29 10.90
C HIS A 54 -8.62 20.82 9.73
N GLY A 55 -9.80 21.39 9.98
CA GLY A 55 -10.63 22.06 9.00
C GLY A 55 -10.93 21.18 7.76
N TRP A 56 -10.70 21.70 6.55
CA TRP A 56 -11.06 21.00 5.32
C TRP A 56 -10.37 19.63 5.15
N ARG A 57 -9.11 19.49 5.61
CA ARG A 57 -8.38 18.20 5.59
C ARG A 57 -9.03 17.18 6.52
N GLY A 58 -9.44 17.62 7.69
CA GLY A 58 -10.17 16.80 8.65
C GLY A 58 -11.53 16.38 8.12
N SER A 59 -12.24 17.28 7.40
CA SER A 59 -13.51 16.95 6.74
C SER A 59 -13.33 15.86 5.67
N ILE A 60 -12.26 15.92 4.86
CA ILE A 60 -11.95 14.87 3.89
C ILE A 60 -11.62 13.55 4.61
N LEU A 61 -10.82 13.59 5.69
CA LEU A 61 -10.54 12.40 6.48
C LEU A 61 -11.83 11.75 7.01
N ARG A 62 -12.78 12.55 7.50
CA ARG A 62 -14.11 12.08 7.94
C ARG A 62 -14.85 11.39 6.79
N THR A 63 -14.86 11.99 5.59
CA THR A 63 -15.50 11.41 4.40
C THR A 63 -14.85 10.09 4.00
N VAL A 64 -13.53 10.03 3.97
CA VAL A 64 -12.78 8.80 3.68
C VAL A 64 -13.08 7.71 4.69
N HIS A 65 -13.09 8.04 5.98
CA HIS A 65 -13.32 7.07 7.04
C HIS A 65 -14.78 6.61 7.11
N SER A 66 -15.76 7.46 6.74
CA SER A 66 -17.18 7.07 6.69
C SER A 66 -17.50 6.10 5.55
N GLN A 67 -16.65 6.00 4.54
CA GLN A 67 -16.77 5.08 3.41
C GLN A 67 -15.54 4.18 3.32
N LEU A 68 -15.06 3.69 4.46
CA LEU A 68 -13.78 3.02 4.61
C LEU A 68 -13.55 1.92 3.57
N ASP A 69 -14.54 1.02 3.37
CA ASP A 69 -14.41 -0.11 2.43
C ASP A 69 -14.16 0.33 0.98
N ALA A 70 -14.82 1.41 0.54
CA ALA A 70 -14.61 1.96 -0.79
C ALA A 70 -13.19 2.51 -0.97
N TYR A 71 -12.67 3.19 0.06
CA TYR A 71 -11.31 3.72 0.03
C TYR A 71 -10.24 2.66 0.26
N LEU A 72 -10.53 1.58 0.98
CA LEU A 72 -9.65 0.40 1.06
C LEU A 72 -9.54 -0.28 -0.31
N SER A 73 -10.64 -0.41 -1.06
CA SER A 73 -10.60 -0.90 -2.45
C SER A 73 -9.73 -0.01 -3.35
N ALA A 74 -9.76 1.30 -3.14
CA ALA A 74 -8.86 2.22 -3.85
C ALA A 74 -7.38 2.00 -3.46
N CYS A 75 -7.07 1.83 -2.18
CA CYS A 75 -5.71 1.50 -1.73
C CYS A 75 -5.21 0.20 -2.37
N GLN A 76 -6.02 -0.86 -2.37
CA GLN A 76 -5.69 -2.14 -2.98
C GLN A 76 -5.44 -2.03 -4.48
N LEU A 77 -6.28 -1.25 -5.20
CA LEU A 77 -6.04 -0.96 -6.62
C LEU A 77 -4.71 -0.22 -6.82
N GLY A 78 -4.42 0.79 -6.00
CA GLY A 78 -3.18 1.55 -6.05
C GLY A 78 -1.95 0.69 -5.79
N ILE A 79 -1.99 -0.17 -4.76
CA ILE A 79 -0.94 -1.16 -4.45
C ILE A 79 -0.71 -2.08 -5.65
N THR A 80 -1.79 -2.62 -6.21
CA THR A 80 -1.71 -3.55 -7.35
C THR A 80 -1.09 -2.88 -8.57
N LEU A 81 -1.54 -1.68 -8.94
CA LEU A 81 -0.99 -0.95 -10.09
C LEU A 81 0.49 -0.59 -9.90
N ALA A 82 0.86 -0.14 -8.71
CA ALA A 82 2.26 0.16 -8.39
C ALA A 82 3.15 -1.09 -8.44
N SER A 83 2.68 -2.20 -7.89
CA SER A 83 3.41 -3.49 -7.89
C SER A 83 3.56 -4.08 -9.29
N LEU A 84 2.50 -4.07 -10.09
CA LEU A 84 2.56 -4.54 -11.49
C LEU A 84 3.48 -3.64 -12.33
N GLY A 85 3.37 -2.32 -12.17
CA GLY A 85 4.26 -1.37 -12.84
C GLY A 85 5.71 -1.57 -12.46
N LEU A 86 5.99 -1.81 -11.17
CA LEU A 86 7.34 -2.09 -10.68
C LEU A 86 7.91 -3.38 -11.27
N GLY A 87 7.11 -4.45 -11.35
CA GLY A 87 7.53 -5.71 -11.97
C GLY A 87 7.84 -5.54 -13.45
N TRP A 88 7.08 -4.70 -14.16
CA TRP A 88 7.28 -4.48 -15.59
C TRP A 88 8.51 -3.63 -15.91
N VAL A 89 8.77 -2.59 -15.15
CA VAL A 89 9.85 -1.62 -15.44
C VAL A 89 11.10 -1.87 -14.63
N GLY A 90 10.93 -2.33 -13.39
CA GLY A 90 12.02 -2.40 -12.43
C GLY A 90 13.05 -3.47 -12.77
N GLU A 91 12.60 -4.68 -13.06
CA GLU A 91 13.52 -5.80 -13.35
C GLU A 91 14.40 -5.52 -14.58
N PRO A 92 13.87 -5.12 -15.76
CA PRO A 92 14.72 -4.78 -16.91
C PRO A 92 15.72 -3.66 -16.62
N ALA A 93 15.28 -2.61 -15.90
CA ALA A 93 16.13 -1.46 -15.59
C ALA A 93 17.36 -1.84 -14.76
N PHE A 94 17.18 -2.67 -13.74
CA PHE A 94 18.31 -3.15 -12.93
C PHE A 94 19.16 -4.21 -13.63
N ALA A 95 18.55 -5.09 -14.45
CA ALA A 95 19.28 -6.07 -15.23
C ALA A 95 20.27 -5.40 -16.21
N HIS A 96 19.81 -4.38 -16.95
CA HIS A 96 20.64 -3.58 -17.85
C HIS A 96 21.84 -2.91 -17.15
N LEU A 97 21.67 -2.52 -15.89
CA LEU A 97 22.76 -1.93 -15.08
C LEU A 97 23.79 -2.96 -14.64
N LEU A 98 23.40 -4.19 -14.41
CA LEU A 98 24.28 -5.27 -13.95
C LEU A 98 25.05 -5.92 -15.10
N GLU A 99 24.50 -6.01 -16.30
CA GLU A 99 25.12 -6.61 -17.47
C GLU A 99 26.56 -6.10 -17.74
N PRO A 100 26.81 -4.79 -17.84
CA PRO A 100 28.16 -4.28 -18.07
C PRO A 100 29.11 -4.54 -16.91
N LEU A 101 28.63 -4.56 -15.67
CA LEU A 101 29.43 -4.88 -14.49
C LEU A 101 29.90 -6.33 -14.50
N LEU A 102 29.02 -7.28 -14.86
CA LEU A 102 29.34 -8.69 -14.96
C LEU A 102 30.32 -8.96 -16.11
N ALA A 103 30.15 -8.29 -17.24
CA ALA A 103 31.10 -8.36 -18.35
C ALA A 103 32.50 -7.83 -17.96
N ALA A 104 32.58 -6.76 -17.17
CA ALA A 104 33.82 -6.20 -16.67
C ALA A 104 34.56 -7.12 -15.68
N VAL A 105 33.84 -7.95 -14.93
CA VAL A 105 34.41 -8.96 -13.99
C VAL A 105 34.86 -10.22 -14.73
N GLY A 106 34.69 -10.31 -16.07
CA GLY A 106 35.21 -11.39 -16.88
C GLY A 106 34.23 -12.53 -17.16
N VAL A 107 32.93 -12.34 -16.89
CA VAL A 107 31.89 -13.29 -17.29
C VAL A 107 31.69 -13.14 -18.80
N GLN A 108 32.02 -14.14 -19.59
CA GLN A 108 32.03 -14.05 -21.08
C GLN A 108 30.77 -14.65 -21.72
N SER A 109 30.02 -15.53 -21.02
CA SER A 109 28.81 -16.15 -21.57
C SER A 109 27.63 -15.19 -21.47
N PRO A 110 27.00 -14.80 -22.61
CA PRO A 110 25.84 -13.93 -22.60
C PRO A 110 24.64 -14.51 -21.83
N GLU A 111 24.47 -15.85 -21.87
CA GLU A 111 23.39 -16.54 -21.16
C GLU A 111 23.58 -16.43 -19.64
N ILE A 112 24.83 -16.60 -19.16
CA ILE A 112 25.18 -16.50 -17.74
C ILE A 112 25.00 -15.05 -17.27
N ILE A 113 25.45 -14.06 -18.06
CA ILE A 113 25.27 -12.63 -17.74
C ILE A 113 23.78 -12.32 -17.58
N LYS A 114 22.94 -12.69 -18.55
CA LYS A 114 21.49 -12.46 -18.48
C LYS A 114 20.85 -13.13 -17.28
N ALA A 115 21.18 -14.39 -17.03
CA ALA A 115 20.62 -15.11 -15.88
C ALA A 115 20.99 -14.46 -14.55
N ILE A 116 22.27 -14.14 -14.34
CA ILE A 116 22.72 -13.49 -13.09
C ILE A 116 22.11 -12.10 -12.95
N SER A 117 22.07 -11.29 -14.02
CA SER A 117 21.46 -9.96 -14.00
C SER A 117 19.98 -10.02 -13.65
N PHE A 118 19.23 -10.94 -14.28
CA PHE A 118 17.82 -11.14 -14.01
C PHE A 118 17.56 -11.51 -12.54
N PHE A 119 18.19 -12.57 -12.03
CA PHE A 119 17.98 -13.03 -10.66
C PHE A 119 18.42 -11.98 -9.62
N SER A 120 19.55 -11.31 -9.87
CA SER A 120 20.05 -10.26 -8.98
C SER A 120 19.10 -9.05 -8.96
N ALA A 121 18.65 -8.60 -10.14
CA ALA A 121 17.69 -7.52 -10.28
C ALA A 121 16.38 -7.87 -9.58
N PHE A 122 15.83 -9.05 -9.86
CA PHE A 122 14.61 -9.53 -9.21
C PHE A 122 14.73 -9.54 -7.69
N PHE A 123 15.84 -10.04 -7.15
CA PHE A 123 16.06 -10.09 -5.71
C PHE A 123 16.15 -8.69 -5.08
N VAL A 124 16.94 -7.78 -5.70
CA VAL A 124 17.11 -6.41 -5.21
C VAL A 124 15.78 -5.65 -5.23
N ILE A 125 15.03 -5.73 -6.33
CA ILE A 125 13.75 -5.05 -6.46
C ILE A 125 12.72 -5.62 -5.49
N SER A 126 12.63 -6.95 -5.39
CA SER A 126 11.72 -7.60 -4.44
C SER A 126 12.04 -7.20 -3.01
N TYR A 127 13.32 -7.14 -2.65
CA TYR A 127 13.75 -6.69 -1.32
C TYR A 127 13.35 -5.23 -1.05
N LEU A 128 13.62 -4.31 -1.99
CA LEU A 128 13.23 -2.91 -1.87
C LEU A 128 11.71 -2.75 -1.79
N HIS A 129 10.97 -3.47 -2.64
CA HIS A 129 9.51 -3.45 -2.64
C HIS A 129 8.96 -3.91 -1.29
N ILE A 130 9.41 -5.05 -0.79
CA ILE A 130 8.95 -5.59 0.50
C ILE A 130 9.32 -4.65 1.65
N VAL A 131 10.57 -4.19 1.73
CA VAL A 131 11.02 -3.40 2.89
C VAL A 131 10.51 -1.97 2.83
N VAL A 132 10.74 -1.26 1.72
CA VAL A 132 10.43 0.16 1.57
C VAL A 132 8.99 0.38 1.10
N GLY A 133 8.48 -0.50 0.25
CA GLY A 133 7.12 -0.40 -0.30
C GLY A 133 6.04 -0.99 0.60
N GLU A 134 6.39 -1.87 1.56
CA GLU A 134 5.37 -2.55 2.38
C GLU A 134 5.68 -2.49 3.88
N LEU A 135 6.76 -3.13 4.36
CA LEU A 135 7.00 -3.32 5.79
C LEU A 135 7.20 -2.00 6.56
N ALA A 136 8.02 -1.10 6.03
CA ALA A 136 8.30 0.16 6.68
C ALA A 136 7.08 1.10 6.71
N PRO A 137 6.35 1.34 5.60
CA PRO A 137 5.12 2.14 5.59
C PRO A 137 4.04 1.57 6.51
N LYS A 138 3.81 0.27 6.48
CA LYS A 138 2.87 -0.44 7.35
C LYS A 138 3.21 -0.24 8.83
N SER A 139 4.48 -0.45 9.19
CA SER A 139 4.94 -0.28 10.56
C SER A 139 4.80 1.16 11.04
N TRP A 140 5.05 2.12 10.16
CA TRP A 140 4.87 3.54 10.47
C TRP A 140 3.40 3.90 10.64
N ALA A 141 2.52 3.42 9.77
CA ALA A 141 1.07 3.63 9.84
C ALA A 141 0.47 3.10 11.16
N ILE A 142 0.90 1.93 11.59
CA ILE A 142 0.44 1.35 12.86
C ILE A 142 0.91 2.19 14.07
N ARG A 143 2.10 2.77 14.02
CA ARG A 143 2.67 3.57 15.12
C ARG A 143 2.12 5.00 15.18
N LYS A 144 1.79 5.59 14.02
CA LYS A 144 1.35 6.98 13.90
C LYS A 144 0.10 7.10 13.00
N PRO A 145 -1.01 6.40 13.34
CA PRO A 145 -2.18 6.34 12.47
C PRO A 145 -2.82 7.70 12.26
N GLU A 146 -2.94 8.54 13.29
CA GLU A 146 -3.58 9.85 13.20
C GLU A 146 -2.87 10.78 12.22
N LEU A 147 -1.54 10.86 12.32
CA LEU A 147 -0.72 11.67 11.42
C LEU A 147 -0.84 11.20 9.97
N LEU A 148 -0.64 9.90 9.74
CA LEU A 148 -0.64 9.34 8.38
C LEU A 148 -2.02 9.36 7.76
N SER A 149 -3.10 9.09 8.50
CA SER A 149 -4.46 9.20 7.98
C SER A 149 -4.76 10.62 7.50
N LEU A 150 -4.39 11.64 8.27
CA LEU A 150 -4.60 13.03 7.87
C LEU A 150 -3.78 13.44 6.63
N TRP A 151 -2.54 12.96 6.51
CA TRP A 151 -1.68 13.26 5.37
C TRP A 151 -2.10 12.51 4.10
N THR A 152 -2.54 11.26 4.24
CA THR A 152 -2.92 10.42 3.09
C THR A 152 -4.37 10.62 2.66
N ALA A 153 -5.25 11.17 3.50
CA ALA A 153 -6.68 11.33 3.20
C ALA A 153 -6.93 12.11 1.90
N VAL A 154 -6.25 13.24 1.70
CA VAL A 154 -6.49 14.10 0.53
C VAL A 154 -6.02 13.44 -0.77
N PRO A 155 -4.77 12.96 -0.90
CA PRO A 155 -4.34 12.24 -2.11
C PRO A 155 -5.18 11.00 -2.39
N LEU A 156 -5.54 10.24 -1.35
CA LEU A 156 -6.38 9.05 -1.48
C LEU A 156 -7.79 9.40 -1.96
N TYR A 157 -8.38 10.48 -1.46
CA TYR A 157 -9.67 11.00 -1.92
C TYR A 157 -9.64 11.33 -3.42
N LEU A 158 -8.59 12.04 -3.87
CA LEU A 158 -8.42 12.38 -5.28
C LEU A 158 -8.22 11.13 -6.15
N PHE A 159 -7.40 10.20 -5.69
CA PHE A 159 -7.16 8.93 -6.39
C PHE A 159 -8.44 8.09 -6.51
N TYR A 160 -9.24 8.01 -5.46
CA TYR A 160 -10.54 7.30 -5.48
C TYR A 160 -11.45 7.85 -6.59
N TRP A 161 -11.62 9.16 -6.67
CA TRP A 161 -12.47 9.77 -7.70
C TRP A 161 -11.90 9.60 -9.11
N LEU A 162 -10.59 9.68 -9.28
CA LEU A 162 -9.92 9.42 -10.55
C LEU A 162 -10.12 7.96 -11.00
N MET A 163 -10.02 7.01 -10.09
CA MET A 163 -10.14 5.57 -10.36
C MET A 163 -11.54 5.01 -10.11
N TYR A 164 -12.52 5.86 -9.84
CA TYR A 164 -13.88 5.44 -9.51
C TYR A 164 -14.48 4.41 -10.48
N PRO A 165 -14.39 4.59 -11.83
CA PRO A 165 -14.94 3.62 -12.77
C PRO A 165 -14.29 2.23 -12.63
N ALA A 166 -12.98 2.18 -12.42
CA ALA A 166 -12.24 0.93 -12.24
C ALA A 166 -12.60 0.26 -10.91
N ILE A 167 -12.66 1.03 -9.82
CA ILE A 167 -13.04 0.54 -8.50
C ILE A 167 -14.46 -0.01 -8.51
N TYR A 168 -15.39 0.70 -9.15
CA TYR A 168 -16.76 0.22 -9.31
C TYR A 168 -16.83 -1.11 -10.06
N LEU A 169 -16.11 -1.24 -11.18
CA LEU A 169 -16.06 -2.48 -11.95
C LEU A 169 -15.50 -3.65 -11.14
N LEU A 170 -14.39 -3.41 -10.40
CA LEU A 170 -13.77 -4.43 -9.56
C LEU A 170 -14.71 -4.90 -8.44
N ASN A 171 -15.33 -3.96 -7.72
CA ASN A 171 -16.28 -4.29 -6.66
C ASN A 171 -17.53 -5.00 -7.19
N ALA A 172 -18.06 -4.57 -8.34
CA ALA A 172 -19.18 -5.27 -9.00
C ALA A 172 -18.81 -6.70 -9.40
N SER A 173 -17.58 -6.90 -9.92
CA SER A 173 -17.07 -8.23 -10.28
C SER A 173 -16.90 -9.12 -9.04
N ALA A 174 -16.33 -8.60 -7.96
CA ALA A 174 -16.18 -9.32 -6.70
C ALA A 174 -17.54 -9.75 -6.13
N ASN A 175 -18.51 -8.83 -6.10
CA ASN A 175 -19.86 -9.13 -5.64
C ASN A 175 -20.57 -10.17 -6.52
N ALA A 176 -20.36 -10.14 -7.84
CA ALA A 176 -20.89 -11.15 -8.74
C ALA A 176 -20.32 -12.55 -8.43
N ILE A 177 -19.02 -12.64 -8.16
CA ILE A 177 -18.37 -13.90 -7.76
C ILE A 177 -18.95 -14.42 -6.43
N LEU A 178 -19.11 -13.55 -5.44
CA LEU A 178 -19.67 -13.91 -4.13
C LEU A 178 -21.12 -14.41 -4.25
N ARG A 179 -21.93 -13.79 -5.11
CA ARG A 179 -23.31 -14.27 -5.41
C ARG A 179 -23.30 -15.64 -6.05
N ILE A 180 -22.40 -15.90 -6.99
CA ILE A 180 -22.26 -17.22 -7.64
C ILE A 180 -21.81 -18.28 -6.63
N ALA A 181 -20.96 -17.91 -5.67
CA ALA A 181 -20.50 -18.77 -4.59
C ALA A 181 -21.56 -19.01 -3.49
N GLY A 182 -22.79 -18.47 -3.65
CA GLY A 182 -23.88 -18.67 -2.69
C GLY A 182 -23.76 -17.82 -1.41
N GLN A 183 -22.82 -16.90 -1.37
CA GLN A 183 -22.74 -15.89 -0.29
C GLN A 183 -23.62 -14.71 -0.69
N GLY A 184 -24.66 -14.45 0.10
CA GLY A 184 -25.54 -13.29 -0.11
C GLY A 184 -24.77 -11.98 -0.09
N GLU A 185 -25.39 -10.87 -0.55
CA GLU A 185 -24.79 -9.54 -0.47
C GLU A 185 -24.24 -9.31 0.93
N PRO A 186 -22.99 -8.81 1.06
CA PRO A 186 -22.54 -8.27 2.34
C PRO A 186 -23.56 -7.19 2.71
N GLY A 187 -24.32 -7.44 3.76
CA GLY A 187 -25.24 -6.45 4.29
C GLY A 187 -24.46 -5.15 4.56
N PRO A 188 -25.09 -3.97 4.57
CA PRO A 188 -24.42 -2.74 4.95
C PRO A 188 -23.68 -3.04 6.25
N HIS A 189 -22.36 -2.80 6.27
CA HIS A 189 -21.54 -3.04 7.46
C HIS A 189 -22.19 -2.30 8.62
N HIS A 190 -22.99 -3.05 9.38
CA HIS A 190 -23.49 -2.56 10.65
C HIS A 190 -22.24 -2.33 11.50
N GLU A 191 -21.99 -1.07 11.88
CA GLU A 191 -21.24 -0.77 13.09
C GLU A 191 -21.57 -1.88 14.09
N HIS A 192 -20.55 -2.53 14.64
CA HIS A 192 -20.76 -3.56 15.65
C HIS A 192 -21.62 -2.96 16.75
N HIS A 193 -22.93 -3.05 16.58
CA HIS A 193 -23.85 -2.85 17.70
C HIS A 193 -23.57 -4.01 18.62
N TYR A 194 -22.73 -3.74 19.61
CA TYR A 194 -22.53 -4.68 20.71
C TYR A 194 -23.92 -5.10 21.17
N SER A 195 -24.16 -6.41 21.16
CA SER A 195 -25.43 -6.91 21.69
C SER A 195 -25.54 -6.46 23.15
N ARG A 196 -26.74 -6.36 23.67
CA ARG A 196 -26.93 -5.97 25.09
C ARG A 196 -26.16 -6.92 26.03
N GLU A 197 -25.98 -8.16 25.63
CA GLU A 197 -25.20 -9.17 26.34
C GLU A 197 -23.70 -8.86 26.30
N GLU A 198 -23.15 -8.48 25.14
CA GLU A 198 -21.74 -8.08 24.99
C GLU A 198 -21.43 -6.82 25.79
N LEU A 199 -22.31 -5.81 25.77
CA LEU A 199 -22.17 -4.61 26.59
C LEU A 199 -22.18 -4.94 28.10
N LYS A 200 -23.03 -5.89 28.55
CA LYS A 200 -23.00 -6.36 29.93
C LYS A 200 -21.71 -7.06 30.29
N LEU A 201 -21.16 -7.90 29.40
CA LEU A 201 -19.89 -8.59 29.61
C LEU A 201 -18.72 -7.58 29.70
N ILE A 202 -18.68 -6.56 28.83
CA ILE A 202 -17.68 -5.50 28.88
C ILE A 202 -17.78 -4.69 30.18
N LEU A 203 -18.99 -4.35 30.62
CA LEU A 203 -19.20 -3.65 31.88
C LEU A 203 -18.84 -4.50 33.11
N HIS A 204 -19.10 -5.80 33.05
CA HIS A 204 -18.67 -6.72 34.13
C HIS A 204 -17.15 -6.90 34.20
N SER A 205 -16.49 -7.00 33.04
CA SER A 205 -15.03 -7.11 32.97
C SER A 205 -14.32 -5.83 33.43
N SER A 206 -14.88 -4.66 33.15
CA SER A 206 -14.32 -3.38 33.60
C SER A 206 -14.52 -3.14 35.10
N ARG A 207 -15.60 -3.66 35.71
CA ARG A 207 -15.82 -3.59 37.19
C ARG A 207 -14.89 -4.51 37.96
N GLY A 208 -14.45 -5.62 37.39
CA GLY A 208 -13.52 -6.56 38.05
C GLY A 208 -12.05 -6.12 38.06
N GLN A 209 -11.72 -4.98 37.45
CA GLN A 209 -10.36 -4.41 37.39
C GLN A 209 -10.16 -3.17 38.25
N ASP A 210 -11.12 -2.81 39.10
CA ASP A 210 -10.96 -1.69 40.04
C ASP A 210 -10.16 -2.16 41.25
N PRO A 211 -8.90 -1.69 41.47
CA PRO A 211 -8.05 -2.14 42.59
C PRO A 211 -8.53 -1.67 43.97
N SER A 212 -9.62 -0.92 44.01
CA SER A 212 -10.12 -0.35 45.29
C SER A 212 -10.92 -1.31 46.16
N ASP A 213 -11.24 -2.52 45.67
CA ASP A 213 -12.06 -3.50 46.42
C ASP A 213 -11.24 -4.60 47.12
N GLN A 214 -9.88 -4.47 47.17
CA GLN A 214 -9.01 -5.40 47.91
C GLN A 214 -8.46 -4.81 49.23
N GLY A 215 -9.21 -3.94 49.88
CA GLY A 215 -8.78 -3.31 51.14
C GLY A 215 -9.90 -3.09 52.15
N MET A 216 -10.47 -4.18 52.69
CA MET A 216 -11.08 -4.24 54.03
C MET A 216 -11.04 -5.66 54.57
#